data_aa54607005537663dc0004224a2eb0a0
#
_entry.id   aa54607005537663dc0004224a2eb0a0
#
_cell.length_a   1.000
_cell.length_b   1.000
_cell.length_c   1.000
_cell.angle_alpha   90.00
_cell.angle_beta   90.00
_cell.angle_gamma   90.00
#
_symmetry.space_group_name_H-M   'P 1'
#
loop_
_entity.id
_entity.type
_entity.pdbx_description
1 polymer ?
#
loop_
_entity_poly.entity_id
_entity_poly.type
_entity_poly.pdbx_seq_one_letter_code
_entity_poly.pdbx_strand_id
1 'polypeptide(L)'
;MDESKTRRRLDNKLKLGLVLNTIFTVIEFILGFFSGSLALISDAGHNLTDSFSILIAYFAQKIARRDANLDHSYGYGRATILAALLNGTILILLALYIFYESYLRLLNPKPVQGGIVALVAFIGIIVNGSIAYIFMSNKNDLNIKGAYLNMFFDTLASVGALLAGILILITKITIFDPIISMFIGILLIRASWNVVREAMHVLLEGVPEGIDIKKVKNEILKISKIKNVDDIHIWAISSHFAAMSCHIIIEDCSLGESIKIVKEVKENLNNKFNIQHATIETELIDCPPETLSD
;
A
#
# COMPACT_ATOMS: atom_id res chain seq x y z
N MET A 1 -9.57 -3.49 32.17
CA MET A 1 -10.58 -2.99 31.19
C MET A 1 -10.62 -3.99 30.05
N ASP A 2 -11.79 -4.54 29.76
CA ASP A 2 -11.97 -5.75 28.93
C ASP A 2 -11.52 -5.48 27.47
N GLU A 3 -10.37 -6.03 27.07
CA GLU A 3 -9.79 -5.87 25.74
C GLU A 3 -10.76 -6.30 24.62
N SER A 4 -11.59 -7.30 24.88
CA SER A 4 -12.58 -7.80 23.92
C SER A 4 -13.67 -6.78 23.60
N LYS A 5 -14.12 -6.00 24.59
CA LYS A 5 -15.10 -4.94 24.43
C LYS A 5 -14.51 -3.72 23.69
N THR A 6 -13.22 -3.44 23.95
CA THR A 6 -12.52 -2.35 23.26
C THR A 6 -12.32 -2.66 21.79
N ARG A 7 -11.87 -3.87 21.43
CA ARG A 7 -11.77 -4.35 20.04
C ARG A 7 -13.12 -4.30 19.32
N ARG A 8 -14.17 -4.81 19.93
CA ARG A 8 -15.52 -4.81 19.33
C ARG A 8 -16.08 -3.40 19.08
N ARG A 9 -15.78 -2.44 19.98
CA ARG A 9 -16.14 -1.03 19.78
C ARG A 9 -15.37 -0.38 18.63
N LEU A 10 -14.09 -0.72 18.47
CA LEU A 10 -13.24 -0.27 17.37
C LEU A 10 -13.73 -0.81 16.01
N ASP A 11 -14.03 -2.11 15.95
CA ASP A 11 -14.57 -2.73 14.74
C ASP A 11 -15.90 -2.11 14.30
N ASN A 12 -16.77 -1.78 15.27
CA ASN A 12 -18.04 -1.12 14.97
C ASN A 12 -17.85 0.32 14.46
N LYS A 13 -16.89 1.05 14.99
CA LYS A 13 -16.56 2.42 14.52
C LYS A 13 -16.00 2.38 13.08
N LEU A 14 -15.10 1.43 12.77
CA LEU A 14 -14.55 1.23 11.43
C LEU A 14 -15.65 0.85 10.42
N LYS A 15 -16.55 -0.07 10.79
CA LYS A 15 -17.69 -0.45 9.94
C LYS A 15 -18.63 0.73 9.69
N LEU A 16 -18.95 1.49 10.72
CA LEU A 16 -19.81 2.68 10.60
C LEU A 16 -19.17 3.72 9.67
N GLY A 17 -17.87 4.02 9.87
CA GLY A 17 -17.13 4.94 9.02
C GLY A 17 -17.12 4.50 7.56
N LEU A 18 -16.86 3.21 7.30
CA LEU A 18 -16.86 2.65 5.95
C LEU A 18 -18.24 2.77 5.27
N VAL A 19 -19.32 2.44 5.98
CA VAL A 19 -20.69 2.53 5.44
C VAL A 19 -21.06 3.97 5.13
N LEU A 20 -20.80 4.90 6.04
CA LEU A 20 -21.08 6.32 5.85
C LEU A 20 -20.27 6.91 4.69
N ASN A 21 -18.97 6.59 4.61
CA ASN A 21 -18.12 7.02 3.52
C ASN A 21 -18.60 6.46 2.16
N THR A 22 -18.95 5.18 2.09
CA THR A 22 -19.43 4.55 0.86
C THR A 22 -20.75 5.20 0.39
N ILE A 23 -21.70 5.44 1.29
CA ILE A 23 -22.97 6.12 0.94
C ILE A 23 -22.69 7.54 0.45
N PHE A 24 -21.84 8.27 1.14
CA PHE A 24 -21.45 9.63 0.75
C PHE A 24 -20.78 9.63 -0.63
N THR A 25 -19.83 8.75 -0.89
CA THR A 25 -19.12 8.61 -2.16
C THR A 25 -20.08 8.38 -3.33
N VAL A 26 -21.08 7.52 -3.16
CA VAL A 26 -22.11 7.29 -4.22
C VAL A 26 -22.91 8.56 -4.48
N ILE A 27 -23.33 9.26 -3.45
CA ILE A 27 -24.05 10.53 -3.58
C ILE A 27 -23.18 11.59 -4.26
N GLU A 28 -21.93 11.71 -3.84
CA GLU A 28 -20.95 12.63 -4.40
C GLU A 28 -20.67 12.36 -5.88
N PHE A 29 -20.52 11.10 -6.28
CA PHE A 29 -20.34 10.70 -7.67
C PHE A 29 -21.55 11.13 -8.52
N ILE A 30 -22.77 10.84 -8.07
CA ILE A 30 -24.00 11.19 -8.77
C ILE A 30 -24.12 12.72 -8.91
N LEU A 31 -23.94 13.46 -7.82
CA LEU A 31 -24.05 14.92 -7.83
C LEU A 31 -22.90 15.59 -8.58
N GLY A 32 -21.69 15.01 -8.54
CA GLY A 32 -20.54 15.44 -9.35
C GLY A 32 -20.83 15.33 -10.84
N PHE A 33 -21.42 14.22 -11.26
CA PHE A 33 -21.84 14.01 -12.65
C PHE A 33 -22.91 15.05 -13.10
N PHE A 34 -23.96 15.24 -12.31
CA PHE A 34 -25.02 16.20 -12.64
C PHE A 34 -24.57 17.67 -12.55
N SER A 35 -23.66 18.00 -11.65
CA SER A 35 -23.11 19.37 -11.52
C SER A 35 -22.07 19.69 -12.58
N GLY A 36 -21.55 18.69 -13.29
CA GLY A 36 -20.46 18.82 -14.24
C GLY A 36 -19.09 19.05 -13.60
N SER A 37 -18.92 18.83 -12.28
CA SER A 37 -17.65 19.04 -11.56
C SER A 37 -16.71 17.85 -11.68
N LEU A 38 -15.52 18.10 -12.22
CA LEU A 38 -14.43 17.13 -12.21
C LEU A 38 -13.83 16.94 -10.81
N ALA A 39 -13.81 17.98 -9.99
CA ALA A 39 -13.28 17.88 -8.64
C ALA A 39 -14.08 16.88 -7.81
N LEU A 40 -15.42 16.93 -7.84
CA LEU A 40 -16.27 15.95 -7.16
C LEU A 40 -16.18 14.55 -7.77
N ILE A 41 -16.13 14.43 -9.10
CA ILE A 41 -15.96 13.13 -9.75
C ILE A 41 -14.60 12.51 -9.42
N SER A 42 -13.55 13.32 -9.31
CA SER A 42 -12.21 12.89 -8.95
C SER A 42 -12.17 12.34 -7.52
N ASP A 43 -12.72 13.08 -6.57
CA ASP A 43 -12.76 12.72 -5.16
C ASP A 43 -13.64 11.46 -4.95
N ALA A 44 -14.84 11.43 -5.51
CA ALA A 44 -15.70 10.27 -5.46
C ALA A 44 -15.09 9.05 -6.17
N GLY A 45 -14.40 9.24 -7.30
CA GLY A 45 -13.70 8.17 -8.02
C GLY A 45 -12.57 7.55 -7.20
N HIS A 46 -11.81 8.36 -6.47
CA HIS A 46 -10.81 7.90 -5.51
C HIS A 46 -11.45 7.06 -4.39
N ASN A 47 -12.43 7.61 -3.70
CA ASN A 47 -13.15 6.94 -2.61
C ASN A 47 -13.83 5.64 -3.04
N LEU A 48 -14.40 5.61 -4.26
CA LEU A 48 -15.00 4.40 -4.83
C LEU A 48 -13.94 3.33 -5.10
N THR A 49 -12.79 3.74 -5.66
CA THR A 49 -11.66 2.83 -5.90
C THR A 49 -11.12 2.26 -4.59
N ASP A 50 -11.07 3.04 -3.52
CA ASP A 50 -10.67 2.56 -2.19
C ASP A 50 -11.66 1.51 -1.65
N SER A 51 -12.95 1.71 -1.85
CA SER A 51 -13.99 0.73 -1.48
C SER A 51 -13.84 -0.57 -2.27
N PHE A 52 -13.58 -0.51 -3.58
CA PHE A 52 -13.26 -1.69 -4.40
C PHE A 52 -11.95 -2.35 -4.01
N SER A 53 -10.97 -1.58 -3.59
CA SER A 53 -9.68 -2.10 -3.12
C SER A 53 -9.82 -3.00 -1.90
N ILE A 54 -10.71 -2.65 -0.98
CA ILE A 54 -11.02 -3.47 0.19
C ILE A 54 -11.59 -4.82 -0.26
N LEU A 55 -12.47 -4.82 -1.26
CA LEU A 55 -13.04 -6.04 -1.81
C LEU A 55 -11.98 -6.90 -2.51
N ILE A 56 -11.15 -6.29 -3.35
CA ILE A 56 -10.03 -6.97 -4.04
C ILE A 56 -9.05 -7.55 -2.99
N ALA A 57 -8.68 -6.75 -1.97
CA ALA A 57 -7.81 -7.19 -0.90
C ALA A 57 -8.40 -8.37 -0.11
N TYR A 58 -9.72 -8.37 0.15
CA TYR A 58 -10.39 -9.50 0.80
C TYR A 58 -10.27 -10.79 0.00
N PHE A 59 -10.54 -10.75 -1.31
CA PHE A 59 -10.39 -11.92 -2.17
C PHE A 59 -8.93 -12.36 -2.28
N ALA A 60 -8.02 -11.41 -2.45
CA ALA A 60 -6.58 -11.68 -2.49
C ALA A 60 -6.09 -12.34 -1.20
N GLN A 61 -6.54 -11.84 -0.04
CA GLN A 61 -6.22 -12.43 1.27
C GLN A 61 -6.77 -13.85 1.42
N LYS A 62 -7.99 -14.10 0.89
CA LYS A 62 -8.58 -15.45 0.89
C LYS A 62 -7.76 -16.41 0.01
N ILE A 63 -7.26 -15.94 -1.12
CA ILE A 63 -6.37 -16.71 -2.01
C ILE A 63 -5.02 -16.92 -1.32
N ALA A 64 -4.42 -15.89 -0.75
CA ALA A 64 -3.12 -15.94 -0.09
C ALA A 64 -3.04 -16.93 1.10
N ARG A 65 -4.20 -17.23 1.72
CA ARG A 65 -4.31 -18.22 2.82
C ARG A 65 -4.40 -19.68 2.34
N ARG A 66 -4.40 -19.93 1.04
CA ARG A 66 -4.37 -21.29 0.53
C ARG A 66 -2.99 -21.89 0.77
N ASP A 67 -2.98 -23.16 1.18
CA ASP A 67 -1.74 -23.88 1.39
C ASP A 67 -0.95 -24.03 0.10
N ALA A 68 0.36 -24.18 0.23
CA ALA A 68 1.25 -24.53 -0.88
C ALA A 68 0.81 -25.86 -1.50
N ASN A 69 1.00 -25.97 -2.81
CA ASN A 69 0.70 -27.18 -3.59
C ASN A 69 1.81 -27.44 -4.61
N LEU A 70 1.65 -28.44 -5.47
CA LEU A 70 2.66 -28.84 -6.45
C LEU A 70 2.91 -27.72 -7.50
N ASP A 71 1.91 -26.88 -7.80
CA ASP A 71 2.04 -25.79 -8.77
C ASP A 71 2.59 -24.51 -8.14
N HIS A 72 2.37 -24.32 -6.83
CA HIS A 72 2.75 -23.12 -6.06
C HIS A 72 3.42 -23.53 -4.76
N SER A 73 4.69 -23.90 -4.84
CA SER A 73 5.45 -24.44 -3.70
C SER A 73 5.63 -23.48 -2.54
N TYR A 74 5.63 -22.17 -2.79
CA TYR A 74 5.61 -21.11 -1.75
C TYR A 74 4.19 -20.64 -1.39
N GLY A 75 3.14 -21.31 -1.92
CA GLY A 75 1.75 -20.90 -1.74
C GLY A 75 1.38 -19.66 -2.57
N TYR A 76 0.35 -18.97 -2.13
CA TYR A 76 -0.28 -17.88 -2.88
C TYR A 76 -0.06 -16.50 -2.24
N GLY A 77 0.96 -16.32 -1.39
CA GLY A 77 1.21 -15.08 -0.66
C GLY A 77 1.30 -13.83 -1.54
N ARG A 78 1.84 -13.96 -2.76
CA ARG A 78 1.95 -12.85 -3.72
C ARG A 78 0.60 -12.36 -4.29
N ALA A 79 -0.50 -13.07 -4.07
CA ALA A 79 -1.84 -12.60 -4.48
C ALA A 79 -2.20 -11.24 -3.86
N THR A 80 -1.78 -10.96 -2.63
CA THR A 80 -2.00 -9.66 -1.98
C THR A 80 -1.17 -8.54 -2.61
N ILE A 81 0.02 -8.85 -3.09
CA ILE A 81 0.90 -7.90 -3.77
C ILE A 81 0.34 -7.55 -5.16
N LEU A 82 -0.15 -8.55 -5.89
CA LEU A 82 -0.84 -8.34 -7.18
C LEU A 82 -2.11 -7.49 -7.01
N ALA A 83 -2.86 -7.71 -5.94
CA ALA A 83 -4.03 -6.88 -5.62
C ALA A 83 -3.64 -5.42 -5.37
N ALA A 84 -2.57 -5.17 -4.61
CA ALA A 84 -2.05 -3.83 -4.36
C ALA A 84 -1.55 -3.15 -5.65
N LEU A 85 -0.84 -3.89 -6.51
CA LEU A 85 -0.39 -3.42 -7.82
C LEU A 85 -1.57 -3.02 -8.71
N LEU A 86 -2.58 -3.89 -8.80
CA LEU A 86 -3.79 -3.62 -9.58
C LEU A 86 -4.50 -2.36 -9.10
N ASN A 87 -4.69 -2.24 -7.79
CA ASN A 87 -5.33 -1.06 -7.20
C ASN A 87 -4.57 0.23 -7.47
N GLY A 88 -3.27 0.26 -7.19
CA GLY A 88 -2.43 1.44 -7.46
C GLY A 88 -2.41 1.81 -8.94
N THR A 89 -2.44 0.82 -9.84
CA THR A 89 -2.49 1.06 -11.29
C THR A 89 -3.83 1.68 -11.70
N ILE A 90 -4.96 1.19 -11.17
CA ILE A 90 -6.30 1.76 -11.44
C ILE A 90 -6.35 3.23 -10.99
N LEU A 91 -5.81 3.56 -9.81
CA LEU A 91 -5.75 4.93 -9.30
C LEU A 91 -4.90 5.84 -10.18
N ILE A 92 -3.77 5.38 -10.68
CA ILE A 92 -2.94 6.14 -11.62
C ILE A 92 -3.69 6.39 -12.93
N LEU A 93 -4.36 5.38 -13.48
CA LEU A 93 -5.13 5.53 -14.71
C LEU A 93 -6.30 6.52 -14.52
N LEU A 94 -6.99 6.46 -13.38
CA LEU A 94 -8.03 7.43 -13.02
C LEU A 94 -7.46 8.86 -12.97
N ALA A 95 -6.33 9.06 -12.31
CA ALA A 95 -5.70 10.36 -12.22
C ALA A 95 -5.26 10.89 -13.59
N LEU A 96 -4.70 10.04 -14.46
CA LEU A 96 -4.34 10.42 -15.83
C LEU A 96 -5.58 10.82 -16.64
N TYR A 97 -6.70 10.08 -16.49
CA TYR A 97 -7.97 10.46 -17.11
C TYR A 97 -8.47 11.83 -16.62
N ILE A 98 -8.38 12.09 -15.31
CA ILE A 98 -8.74 13.39 -14.71
C ILE A 98 -7.86 14.50 -15.28
N PHE A 99 -6.54 14.28 -15.42
CA PHE A 99 -5.64 15.24 -16.07
C PHE A 99 -6.04 15.55 -17.51
N TYR A 100 -6.30 14.51 -18.29
CA TYR A 100 -6.71 14.66 -19.67
C TYR A 100 -8.02 15.46 -19.80
N GLU A 101 -9.05 15.11 -19.05
CA GLU A 101 -10.34 15.81 -19.07
C GLU A 101 -10.21 17.24 -18.51
N SER A 102 -9.37 17.47 -17.47
CA SER A 102 -9.07 18.80 -16.96
C SER A 102 -8.40 19.67 -18.02
N TYR A 103 -7.42 19.13 -18.74
CA TYR A 103 -6.77 19.84 -19.84
C TYR A 103 -7.78 20.23 -20.93
N LEU A 104 -8.66 19.32 -21.33
CA LEU A 104 -9.72 19.63 -22.32
C LEU A 104 -10.66 20.73 -21.82
N ARG A 105 -10.99 20.77 -20.53
CA ARG A 105 -11.86 21.80 -19.93
C ARG A 105 -11.14 23.14 -19.77
N LEU A 106 -9.83 23.18 -19.66
CA LEU A 106 -9.08 24.43 -19.72
C LEU A 106 -9.14 25.07 -21.12
N LEU A 107 -9.11 24.23 -22.18
CA LEU A 107 -9.24 24.69 -23.57
C LEU A 107 -10.70 25.03 -23.95
N ASN A 108 -11.64 24.22 -23.50
CA ASN A 108 -13.07 24.34 -23.80
C ASN A 108 -13.87 24.26 -22.48
N PRO A 109 -14.03 25.38 -21.77
CA PRO A 109 -14.71 25.42 -20.50
C PRO A 109 -16.14 24.86 -20.57
N LYS A 110 -16.44 23.87 -19.72
CA LYS A 110 -17.79 23.33 -19.56
C LYS A 110 -18.50 24.04 -18.40
N PRO A 111 -19.84 24.16 -18.44
CA PRO A 111 -20.58 24.73 -17.33
C PRO A 111 -20.47 23.82 -16.09
N VAL A 112 -20.18 24.43 -14.93
CA VAL A 112 -20.11 23.77 -13.63
C VAL A 112 -21.06 24.48 -12.67
N GLN A 113 -21.88 23.71 -11.97
CA GLN A 113 -22.83 24.26 -10.99
C GLN A 113 -22.14 24.48 -9.64
N GLY A 114 -21.41 25.58 -9.50
CA GLY A 114 -20.59 25.86 -8.32
C GLY A 114 -21.34 25.78 -6.97
N GLY A 115 -22.65 26.08 -6.95
CA GLY A 115 -23.46 25.94 -5.74
C GLY A 115 -23.64 24.48 -5.29
N ILE A 116 -23.85 23.56 -6.24
CA ILE A 116 -23.94 22.11 -5.94
C ILE A 116 -22.56 21.60 -5.50
N VAL A 117 -21.49 22.02 -6.21
CA VAL A 117 -20.12 21.64 -5.85
C VAL A 117 -19.81 22.06 -4.40
N ALA A 118 -20.07 23.33 -4.07
CA ALA A 118 -19.82 23.84 -2.72
C ALA A 118 -20.65 23.11 -1.64
N LEU A 119 -21.92 22.82 -1.91
CA LEU A 119 -22.78 22.10 -0.97
C LEU A 119 -22.28 20.66 -0.73
N VAL A 120 -22.00 19.93 -1.80
CA VAL A 120 -21.54 18.53 -1.71
C VAL A 120 -20.18 18.46 -1.01
N ALA A 121 -19.24 19.32 -1.40
CA ALA A 121 -17.92 19.37 -0.78
C ALA A 121 -18.02 19.77 0.71
N PHE A 122 -18.92 20.68 1.09
CA PHE A 122 -19.17 21.01 2.49
C PHE A 122 -19.68 19.81 3.28
N ILE A 123 -20.60 19.02 2.72
CA ILE A 123 -21.07 17.77 3.33
C ILE A 123 -19.91 16.77 3.44
N GLY A 124 -19.05 16.67 2.42
CA GLY A 124 -17.84 15.83 2.43
C GLY A 124 -16.90 16.16 3.57
N ILE A 125 -16.63 17.45 3.81
CA ILE A 125 -15.83 17.91 4.95
C ILE A 125 -16.45 17.44 6.28
N ILE A 126 -17.77 17.52 6.43
CA ILE A 126 -18.45 17.09 7.65
C ILE A 126 -18.36 15.57 7.81
N VAL A 127 -18.64 14.80 6.76
CA VAL A 127 -18.62 13.33 6.81
C VAL A 127 -17.21 12.82 7.05
N ASN A 128 -16.27 13.14 6.15
CA ASN A 128 -14.89 12.65 6.23
C ASN A 128 -14.15 13.20 7.45
N GLY A 129 -14.36 14.49 7.78
CA GLY A 129 -13.80 15.13 8.96
C GLY A 129 -14.33 14.53 10.27
N SER A 130 -15.62 14.19 10.35
CA SER A 130 -16.19 13.52 11.52
C SER A 130 -15.62 12.11 11.69
N ILE A 131 -15.46 11.36 10.62
CA ILE A 131 -14.85 10.01 10.63
C ILE A 131 -13.38 10.12 11.04
N ALA A 132 -12.63 11.05 10.46
CA ALA A 132 -11.25 11.33 10.85
C ALA A 132 -11.12 11.68 12.33
N TYR A 133 -12.03 12.54 12.87
CA TYR A 133 -12.05 12.89 14.29
C TYR A 133 -12.32 11.69 15.19
N ILE A 134 -13.24 10.78 14.80
CA ILE A 134 -13.52 9.54 15.54
C ILE A 134 -12.27 8.63 15.59
N PHE A 135 -11.50 8.56 14.49
CA PHE A 135 -10.29 7.75 14.41
C PHE A 135 -9.09 8.39 15.11
N MET A 136 -9.07 9.72 15.22
CA MET A 136 -7.97 10.47 15.85
C MET A 136 -7.67 10.02 17.28
N SER A 137 -8.68 9.60 18.05
CA SER A 137 -8.53 9.16 19.44
C SER A 137 -7.76 7.84 19.62
N ASN A 138 -7.57 7.05 18.55
CA ASN A 138 -7.02 5.70 18.61
C ASN A 138 -5.83 5.48 17.65
N LYS A 139 -5.02 6.52 17.38
CA LYS A 139 -3.90 6.51 16.42
C LYS A 139 -2.75 5.55 16.74
N ASN A 140 -2.75 4.92 17.91
CA ASN A 140 -1.71 3.96 18.31
C ASN A 140 -1.85 2.61 17.60
N ASP A 141 -3.03 2.32 17.03
CA ASP A 141 -3.25 1.16 16.17
C ASP A 141 -2.93 1.55 14.72
N LEU A 142 -2.06 0.78 14.06
CA LEU A 142 -1.59 1.07 12.69
C LEU A 142 -2.73 1.08 11.67
N ASN A 143 -3.72 0.19 11.82
CA ASN A 143 -4.87 0.13 10.92
C ASN A 143 -5.75 1.38 11.07
N ILE A 144 -5.96 1.84 12.32
CA ILE A 144 -6.73 3.05 12.59
C ILE A 144 -5.98 4.30 12.14
N LYS A 145 -4.65 4.30 12.28
CA LYS A 145 -3.81 5.39 11.79
C LYS A 145 -3.91 5.51 10.26
N GLY A 146 -3.90 4.40 9.53
CA GLY A 146 -4.12 4.38 8.08
C GLY A 146 -5.49 4.94 7.70
N ALA A 147 -6.56 4.45 8.33
CA ALA A 147 -7.92 4.93 8.10
C ALA A 147 -8.10 6.42 8.47
N TYR A 148 -7.46 6.88 9.56
CA TYR A 148 -7.44 8.30 9.92
C TYR A 148 -6.79 9.16 8.83
N LEU A 149 -5.62 8.76 8.34
CA LEU A 149 -4.90 9.52 7.31
C LEU A 149 -5.71 9.59 6.02
N ASN A 150 -6.34 8.49 5.61
CA ASN A 150 -7.19 8.47 4.43
C ASN A 150 -8.33 9.49 4.56
N MET A 151 -9.13 9.41 5.61
CA MET A 151 -10.24 10.34 5.87
C MET A 151 -9.78 11.79 6.04
N PHE A 152 -8.58 12.02 6.55
CA PHE A 152 -8.00 13.35 6.66
C PHE A 152 -7.65 13.94 5.29
N PHE A 153 -7.03 13.15 4.40
CA PHE A 153 -6.73 13.58 3.02
C PHE A 153 -7.99 13.80 2.19
N ASP A 154 -9.03 12.94 2.36
CA ASP A 154 -10.33 13.13 1.71
C ASP A 154 -11.00 14.43 2.19
N THR A 155 -10.87 14.76 3.49
CA THR A 155 -11.33 16.04 4.01
C THR A 155 -10.60 17.22 3.36
N LEU A 156 -9.28 17.11 3.13
CA LEU A 156 -8.51 18.16 2.43
C LEU A 156 -8.90 18.30 0.95
N ALA A 157 -9.17 17.19 0.26
CA ALA A 157 -9.67 17.20 -1.11
C ALA A 157 -11.04 17.89 -1.20
N SER A 158 -11.95 17.57 -0.27
CA SER A 158 -13.25 18.23 -0.14
C SER A 158 -13.13 19.73 0.17
N VAL A 159 -12.14 20.16 0.98
CA VAL A 159 -11.85 21.61 1.18
C VAL A 159 -11.44 22.27 -0.14
N GLY A 160 -10.59 21.61 -0.94
CA GLY A 160 -10.22 22.11 -2.27
C GLY A 160 -11.44 22.27 -3.19
N ALA A 161 -12.30 21.24 -3.25
CA ALA A 161 -13.54 21.27 -4.04
C ALA A 161 -14.51 22.35 -3.54
N LEU A 162 -14.63 22.57 -2.23
CA LEU A 162 -15.44 23.66 -1.65
C LEU A 162 -14.94 25.03 -2.12
N LEU A 163 -13.63 25.25 -2.05
CA LEU A 163 -13.03 26.50 -2.53
C LEU A 163 -13.30 26.73 -4.03
N ALA A 164 -13.14 25.69 -4.87
CA ALA A 164 -13.49 25.75 -6.27
C ALA A 164 -14.99 26.11 -6.48
N GLY A 165 -15.88 25.41 -5.76
CA GLY A 165 -17.32 25.65 -5.84
C GLY A 165 -17.72 27.08 -5.47
N ILE A 166 -17.16 27.62 -4.37
CA ILE A 166 -17.40 29.01 -3.94
C ILE A 166 -16.85 30.00 -4.96
N LEU A 167 -15.63 29.80 -5.46
CA LEU A 167 -15.03 30.68 -6.49
C LEU A 167 -15.88 30.69 -7.77
N ILE A 168 -16.36 29.52 -8.22
CA ILE A 168 -17.24 29.42 -9.39
C ILE A 168 -18.58 30.14 -9.12
N LEU A 169 -19.14 29.97 -7.92
CA LEU A 169 -20.41 30.60 -7.56
C LEU A 169 -20.34 32.15 -7.61
N ILE A 170 -19.23 32.71 -7.12
CA ILE A 170 -19.02 34.17 -7.05
C ILE A 170 -18.58 34.73 -8.38
N THR A 171 -17.57 34.13 -9.03
CA THR A 171 -16.91 34.67 -10.20
C THR A 171 -17.58 34.23 -11.52
N LYS A 172 -18.36 33.16 -11.53
CA LYS A 172 -18.88 32.46 -12.71
C LYS A 172 -17.79 31.88 -13.61
N ILE A 173 -16.56 31.84 -13.17
CA ILE A 173 -15.40 31.32 -13.90
C ILE A 173 -15.23 29.84 -13.55
N THR A 174 -15.46 28.95 -14.49
CA THR A 174 -15.44 27.50 -14.26
C THR A 174 -14.05 26.88 -14.30
N ILE A 175 -13.02 27.67 -14.60
CA ILE A 175 -11.63 27.21 -14.69
C ILE A 175 -11.07 26.69 -13.35
N PHE A 176 -11.65 27.10 -12.24
CA PHE A 176 -11.22 26.66 -10.91
C PHE A 176 -11.44 25.16 -10.67
N ASP A 177 -12.51 24.56 -11.25
CA ASP A 177 -12.78 23.12 -11.13
C ASP A 177 -11.68 22.25 -11.74
N PRO A 178 -11.28 22.40 -13.03
CA PRO A 178 -10.19 21.63 -13.59
C PRO A 178 -8.83 21.88 -12.92
N ILE A 179 -8.55 23.08 -12.43
CA ILE A 179 -7.29 23.38 -11.72
C ILE A 179 -7.23 22.57 -10.40
N ILE A 180 -8.29 22.60 -9.61
CA ILE A 180 -8.35 21.83 -8.35
C ILE A 180 -8.34 20.33 -8.64
N SER A 181 -9.05 19.87 -9.69
CA SER A 181 -9.04 18.45 -10.10
C SER A 181 -7.63 17.99 -10.50
N MET A 182 -6.86 18.79 -11.20
CA MET A 182 -5.45 18.50 -11.53
C MET A 182 -4.61 18.39 -10.26
N PHE A 183 -4.81 19.29 -9.30
CA PHE A 183 -4.09 19.24 -8.02
C PHE A 183 -4.40 17.96 -7.24
N ILE A 184 -5.68 17.58 -7.14
CA ILE A 184 -6.11 16.31 -6.53
C ILE A 184 -5.48 15.13 -7.28
N GLY A 185 -5.49 15.14 -8.62
CA GLY A 185 -4.86 14.13 -9.46
C GLY A 185 -3.35 13.96 -9.21
N ILE A 186 -2.61 15.06 -8.99
CA ILE A 186 -1.18 14.98 -8.63
C ILE A 186 -0.99 14.26 -7.30
N LEU A 187 -1.78 14.60 -6.30
CA LEU A 187 -1.71 13.94 -4.99
C LEU A 187 -2.02 12.44 -5.10
N LEU A 188 -3.03 12.11 -5.90
CA LEU A 188 -3.44 10.72 -6.17
C LEU A 188 -2.33 9.93 -6.87
N ILE A 189 -1.70 10.47 -7.93
CA ILE A 189 -0.57 9.82 -8.60
C ILE A 189 0.56 9.57 -7.61
N ARG A 190 0.92 10.60 -6.82
CA ARG A 190 2.04 10.48 -5.86
C ARG A 190 1.80 9.39 -4.81
N ALA A 191 0.59 9.30 -4.27
CA ALA A 191 0.22 8.28 -3.29
C ALA A 191 0.26 6.87 -3.93
N SER A 192 -0.38 6.72 -5.09
CA SER A 192 -0.50 5.44 -5.80
C SER A 192 0.84 4.94 -6.35
N TRP A 193 1.73 5.86 -6.77
CA TRP A 193 3.06 5.51 -7.27
C TRP A 193 3.90 4.76 -6.25
N ASN A 194 3.85 5.16 -4.99
CA ASN A 194 4.58 4.47 -3.92
C ASN A 194 4.10 3.03 -3.77
N VAL A 195 2.78 2.80 -3.80
CA VAL A 195 2.19 1.45 -3.70
C VAL A 195 2.59 0.58 -4.91
N VAL A 196 2.52 1.14 -6.12
CA VAL A 196 2.91 0.42 -7.35
C VAL A 196 4.40 0.08 -7.31
N ARG A 197 5.25 1.02 -6.93
CA ARG A 197 6.71 0.82 -6.82
C ARG A 197 7.06 -0.28 -5.81
N GLU A 198 6.43 -0.26 -4.63
CA GLU A 198 6.65 -1.27 -3.59
C GLU A 198 6.17 -2.65 -4.06
N ALA A 199 4.97 -2.74 -4.66
CA ALA A 199 4.45 -3.98 -5.21
C ALA A 199 5.37 -4.55 -6.31
N MET A 200 5.83 -3.70 -7.22
CA MET A 200 6.79 -4.09 -8.27
C MET A 200 8.12 -4.54 -7.67
N HIS A 201 8.64 -3.85 -6.65
CA HIS A 201 9.87 -4.25 -5.97
C HIS A 201 9.77 -5.68 -5.39
N VAL A 202 8.66 -6.00 -4.74
CA VAL A 202 8.42 -7.36 -4.20
C VAL A 202 8.25 -8.40 -5.32
N LEU A 203 7.57 -8.06 -6.42
CA LEU A 203 7.38 -8.98 -7.55
C LEU A 203 8.68 -9.26 -8.30
N LEU A 204 9.59 -8.28 -8.35
CA LEU A 204 10.93 -8.39 -8.92
C LEU A 204 11.96 -8.99 -7.94
N GLU A 205 11.47 -9.63 -6.86
CA GLU A 205 12.31 -10.30 -5.86
C GLU A 205 13.27 -9.36 -5.13
N GLY A 206 12.91 -8.10 -5.01
CA GLY A 206 13.67 -7.11 -4.29
C GLY A 206 13.82 -7.44 -2.81
N VAL A 207 14.92 -6.96 -2.22
CA VAL A 207 15.20 -7.14 -0.79
C VAL A 207 14.10 -6.46 0.04
N PRO A 208 13.47 -7.17 1.00
CA PRO A 208 12.42 -6.60 1.82
C PRO A 208 12.85 -5.33 2.55
N GLU A 209 11.94 -4.35 2.67
CA GLU A 209 12.21 -3.12 3.39
C GLU A 209 12.63 -3.39 4.84
N GLY A 210 13.66 -2.70 5.29
CA GLY A 210 14.24 -2.87 6.63
C GLY A 210 15.31 -3.96 6.74
N ILE A 211 15.54 -4.78 5.71
CA ILE A 211 16.63 -5.76 5.67
C ILE A 211 17.83 -5.17 4.92
N ASP A 212 18.99 -5.16 5.60
CA ASP A 212 20.28 -4.76 5.02
C ASP A 212 21.15 -6.01 4.83
N ILE A 213 21.43 -6.38 3.58
CA ILE A 213 22.25 -7.56 3.23
C ILE A 213 23.62 -7.52 3.94
N LYS A 214 24.24 -6.34 4.04
CA LYS A 214 25.54 -6.21 4.71
C LYS A 214 25.44 -6.55 6.19
N LYS A 215 24.36 -6.13 6.86
CA LYS A 215 24.13 -6.48 8.27
C LYS A 215 23.84 -7.96 8.44
N VAL A 216 23.08 -8.56 7.52
CA VAL A 216 22.82 -10.01 7.50
C VAL A 216 24.12 -10.77 7.35
N LYS A 217 24.96 -10.43 6.36
CA LYS A 217 26.29 -11.04 6.15
C LYS A 217 27.16 -10.94 7.41
N ASN A 218 27.26 -9.74 7.97
CA ASN A 218 28.06 -9.51 9.17
C ASN A 218 27.56 -10.28 10.40
N GLU A 219 26.25 -10.53 10.49
CA GLU A 219 25.70 -11.31 11.59
C GLU A 219 25.99 -12.80 11.44
N ILE A 220 25.92 -13.33 10.21
CA ILE A 220 26.28 -14.73 9.92
C ILE A 220 27.78 -14.96 10.22
N LEU A 221 28.65 -14.02 9.82
CA LEU A 221 30.11 -14.10 10.06
C LEU A 221 30.52 -14.09 11.54
N LYS A 222 29.62 -13.73 12.47
CA LYS A 222 29.90 -13.84 13.91
C LYS A 222 29.82 -15.26 14.44
N ILE A 223 29.23 -16.17 13.70
CA ILE A 223 29.07 -17.57 14.12
C ILE A 223 30.40 -18.29 13.94
N SER A 224 30.80 -18.99 15.00
CA SER A 224 32.05 -19.73 15.01
C SER A 224 32.16 -20.71 13.84
N LYS A 225 33.36 -20.83 13.27
CA LYS A 225 33.71 -21.69 12.12
C LYS A 225 33.21 -21.22 10.76
N ILE A 226 32.46 -20.13 10.66
CA ILE A 226 32.12 -19.52 9.36
C ILE A 226 33.26 -18.58 8.96
N LYS A 227 33.85 -18.82 7.79
CA LYS A 227 34.93 -18.01 7.23
C LYS A 227 34.45 -16.94 6.28
N ASN A 228 33.48 -17.27 5.45
CA ASN A 228 32.88 -16.33 4.49
C ASN A 228 31.41 -16.65 4.25
N VAL A 229 30.71 -15.71 3.65
CA VAL A 229 29.31 -15.85 3.19
C VAL A 229 29.20 -15.20 1.82
N ASP A 230 28.79 -15.95 0.84
CA ASP A 230 28.66 -15.52 -0.55
C ASP A 230 27.29 -15.86 -1.09
N ASP A 231 26.98 -15.36 -2.28
CA ASP A 231 25.74 -15.58 -3.04
C ASP A 231 24.48 -15.36 -2.19
N ILE A 232 24.42 -14.20 -1.54
CA ILE A 232 23.30 -13.85 -0.65
C ILE A 232 22.15 -13.27 -1.47
N HIS A 233 21.06 -14.00 -1.55
CA HIS A 233 19.80 -13.54 -2.11
C HIS A 233 18.73 -13.49 -1.04
N ILE A 234 18.03 -12.35 -0.91
CA ILE A 234 16.95 -12.17 0.05
C ILE A 234 15.77 -11.55 -0.68
N TRP A 235 14.61 -12.18 -0.61
CA TRP A 235 13.40 -11.71 -1.28
C TRP A 235 12.15 -11.88 -0.41
N ALA A 236 11.10 -11.13 -0.72
CA ALA A 236 9.80 -11.28 -0.09
C ALA A 236 8.92 -12.26 -0.86
N ILE A 237 8.29 -13.19 -0.15
CA ILE A 237 7.24 -14.05 -0.67
C ILE A 237 5.86 -13.42 -0.42
N SER A 238 5.71 -12.71 0.69
CA SER A 238 4.53 -11.91 1.03
C SER A 238 4.95 -10.72 1.89
N SER A 239 4.02 -9.85 2.26
CA SER A 239 4.28 -8.69 3.15
C SER A 239 4.91 -9.06 4.50
N HIS A 240 4.82 -10.33 4.93
CA HIS A 240 5.27 -10.79 6.24
C HIS A 240 6.16 -12.03 6.18
N PHE A 241 6.50 -12.50 5.00
CA PHE A 241 7.28 -13.72 4.82
C PHE A 241 8.45 -13.43 3.89
N ALA A 242 9.67 -13.46 4.44
CA ALA A 242 10.91 -13.32 3.72
C ALA A 242 11.62 -14.68 3.58
N ALA A 243 12.23 -14.88 2.42
CA ALA A 243 13.09 -16.01 2.14
C ALA A 243 14.51 -15.55 1.81
N MET A 244 15.47 -16.44 1.99
CA MET A 244 16.88 -16.20 1.72
C MET A 244 17.54 -17.47 1.17
N SER A 245 18.48 -17.30 0.25
CA SER A 245 19.51 -18.29 -0.06
C SER A 245 20.89 -17.69 0.16
N CYS A 246 21.85 -18.50 0.55
CA CYS A 246 23.26 -18.10 0.61
C CYS A 246 24.17 -19.33 0.66
N HIS A 247 25.44 -19.11 0.30
CA HIS A 247 26.53 -20.05 0.51
C HIS A 247 27.36 -19.61 1.73
N ILE A 248 27.67 -20.53 2.63
CA ILE A 248 28.54 -20.29 3.77
C ILE A 248 29.80 -21.17 3.67
N ILE A 249 30.95 -20.53 3.71
CA ILE A 249 32.22 -21.22 3.74
C ILE A 249 32.57 -21.50 5.20
N ILE A 250 32.67 -22.79 5.53
CA ILE A 250 32.95 -23.24 6.87
C ILE A 250 34.31 -23.92 6.99
N GLU A 251 34.85 -23.97 8.20
CA GLU A 251 36.02 -24.81 8.48
C GLU A 251 35.68 -26.27 8.35
N ASP A 252 36.67 -27.10 7.97
CA ASP A 252 36.50 -28.54 7.91
C ASP A 252 36.00 -29.07 9.26
N CYS A 253 34.85 -29.70 9.22
CA CYS A 253 34.15 -30.19 10.40
C CYS A 253 33.26 -31.40 10.07
N SER A 254 32.83 -32.10 11.10
CA SER A 254 31.90 -33.22 10.92
C SER A 254 30.54 -32.74 10.39
N LEU A 255 29.84 -33.60 9.65
CA LEU A 255 28.47 -33.33 9.18
C LEU A 255 27.55 -32.90 10.32
N GLY A 256 27.68 -33.50 11.51
CA GLY A 256 26.87 -33.13 12.68
C GLY A 256 27.14 -31.72 13.19
N GLU A 257 28.35 -31.21 13.05
CA GLU A 257 28.72 -29.82 13.38
C GLU A 257 28.20 -28.86 12.31
N SER A 258 28.34 -29.18 11.01
CA SER A 258 27.80 -28.39 9.92
C SER A 258 26.29 -28.19 10.09
N ILE A 259 25.53 -29.24 10.42
CA ILE A 259 24.08 -29.16 10.67
C ILE A 259 23.78 -28.18 11.84
N LYS A 260 24.60 -28.19 12.90
CA LYS A 260 24.40 -27.26 14.04
C LYS A 260 24.67 -25.82 13.64
N ILE A 261 25.73 -25.57 12.86
CA ILE A 261 26.05 -24.22 12.33
C ILE A 261 24.88 -23.71 11.48
N VAL A 262 24.38 -24.51 10.52
CA VAL A 262 23.25 -24.10 9.68
C VAL A 262 22.00 -23.81 10.52
N LYS A 263 21.74 -24.60 11.57
CA LYS A 263 20.62 -24.35 12.47
C LYS A 263 20.76 -23.03 13.22
N GLU A 264 21.94 -22.75 13.74
CA GLU A 264 22.25 -21.50 14.45
C GLU A 264 22.10 -20.28 13.51
N VAL A 265 22.58 -20.39 12.25
CA VAL A 265 22.36 -19.33 11.24
C VAL A 265 20.87 -19.10 11.04
N LYS A 266 20.07 -20.15 10.82
CA LYS A 266 18.61 -20.03 10.59
C LYS A 266 17.90 -19.39 11.80
N GLU A 267 18.25 -19.76 13.01
CA GLU A 267 17.69 -19.17 14.24
C GLU A 267 18.06 -17.68 14.36
N ASN A 268 19.30 -17.29 14.08
CA ASN A 268 19.73 -15.90 14.08
C ASN A 268 19.02 -15.06 13.01
N LEU A 269 18.89 -15.60 11.78
CA LEU A 269 18.19 -14.94 10.68
C LEU A 269 16.72 -14.68 11.02
N ASN A 270 16.05 -15.66 11.60
CA ASN A 270 14.65 -15.50 12.01
C ASN A 270 14.50 -14.49 13.15
N ASN A 271 15.32 -14.58 14.19
CA ASN A 271 15.18 -13.78 15.39
C ASN A 271 15.57 -12.29 15.17
N LYS A 272 16.57 -12.03 14.33
CA LYS A 272 17.13 -10.66 14.18
C LYS A 272 16.60 -9.94 12.94
N PHE A 273 16.28 -10.67 11.87
CA PHE A 273 15.90 -10.09 10.59
C PHE A 273 14.51 -10.55 10.11
N ASN A 274 13.81 -11.39 10.89
CA ASN A 274 12.51 -11.94 10.53
C ASN A 274 12.53 -12.67 9.16
N ILE A 275 13.64 -13.39 8.87
CA ILE A 275 13.78 -14.26 7.69
C ILE A 275 13.36 -15.65 8.10
N GLN A 276 12.16 -16.08 7.66
CA GLN A 276 11.53 -17.31 8.14
C GLN A 276 11.95 -18.54 7.34
N HIS A 277 12.37 -18.37 6.09
CA HIS A 277 12.82 -19.46 5.24
C HIS A 277 14.22 -19.18 4.72
N ALA A 278 15.18 -20.04 5.06
CA ALA A 278 16.55 -19.91 4.58
C ALA A 278 17.05 -21.25 4.01
N THR A 279 17.51 -21.22 2.77
CA THR A 279 18.28 -22.28 2.15
C THR A 279 19.74 -21.90 2.22
N ILE A 280 20.56 -22.75 2.86
CA ILE A 280 21.95 -22.47 3.13
C ILE A 280 22.76 -23.64 2.61
N GLU A 281 23.64 -23.36 1.64
CA GLU A 281 24.64 -24.29 1.17
C GLU A 281 25.91 -24.13 1.98
N THR A 282 26.57 -25.24 2.32
CA THR A 282 27.83 -25.23 3.09
C THR A 282 28.97 -25.68 2.21
N GLU A 283 30.04 -24.90 2.14
CA GLU A 283 31.21 -25.15 1.32
C GLU A 283 32.49 -25.15 2.17
N LEU A 284 33.52 -25.85 1.72
CA LEU A 284 34.84 -25.90 2.36
C LEU A 284 35.87 -24.99 1.69
N ILE A 285 35.60 -24.56 0.46
CA ILE A 285 36.48 -23.75 -0.38
C ILE A 285 35.65 -22.64 -1.00
N ASP A 286 36.23 -21.46 -1.18
CA ASP A 286 35.63 -20.38 -1.95
C ASP A 286 35.36 -20.86 -3.39
N CYS A 287 34.12 -21.13 -3.72
CA CYS A 287 33.71 -21.21 -5.10
C CYS A 287 33.67 -19.79 -5.70
N PRO A 288 34.16 -19.61 -6.93
CA PRO A 288 33.93 -18.33 -7.60
C PRO A 288 32.41 -18.08 -7.64
N PRO A 289 31.94 -16.87 -7.28
CA PRO A 289 30.52 -16.57 -7.30
C PRO A 289 29.98 -16.96 -8.70
N GLU A 290 28.93 -17.79 -8.72
CA GLU A 290 28.13 -17.93 -9.94
C GLU A 290 27.53 -16.54 -10.19
N THR A 291 28.27 -15.74 -10.97
CA THR A 291 27.72 -14.48 -11.47
C THR A 291 26.54 -14.88 -12.31
N LEU A 292 25.32 -14.55 -11.84
CA LEU A 292 24.20 -14.39 -12.75
C LEU A 292 24.71 -13.38 -13.78
N SER A 293 25.27 -13.92 -14.87
CA SER A 293 25.85 -13.12 -15.95
C SER A 293 24.78 -12.19 -16.47
N ASP A 294 25.15 -10.96 -16.58
CA ASP A 294 24.52 -9.77 -17.13
C ASP A 294 23.45 -9.97 -18.20
#